data_bca030f3aac31a07b8fda9ea7c76b381
#
_entry.id   bca030f3aac31a07b8fda9ea7c76b381
#
_cell.length_a   1.000
_cell.length_b   1.000
_cell.length_c   1.000
_cell.angle_alpha   90.00
_cell.angle_beta   90.00
_cell.angle_gamma   90.00
#
_symmetry.space_group_name_H-M   'P 1'
#
loop_
_entity.id
_entity.type
_entity.pdbx_description
1 polymer ?
#
loop_
_entity_poly.entity_id
_entity_poly.type
_entity_poly.pdbx_seq_one_letter_code
_entity_poly.pdbx_strand_id
1 'polypeptide(L)'
;MKPEIIIMLTHHDVTVKDAGEIFEQCKDLAVKFWGFKNVGLPKDEMKKVAGAMKAAGKTTFLEVVTYDEASCLDGAQTAIDCGFDYLMGTVYYDSVAKLLKENGMAYLPFVGKVSGSPSILEGTNEEIIQNAKDLMAKGIKGFDILAYRHVVDGEKLAREFCAAIDAEICIAGSINSYARIDTMFDI
;
A
#
# COMPACT_ATOMS: atom_id res chain seq x y z
N MET A 1 8.88 6.86 -15.33
CA MET A 1 9.78 5.94 -14.54
C MET A 1 9.31 4.53 -14.86
N LYS A 2 10.21 3.53 -14.94
CA LYS A 2 9.74 2.14 -15.19
C LYS A 2 9.06 1.62 -13.91
N PRO A 3 7.87 1.02 -14.00
CA PRO A 3 7.20 0.43 -12.84
C PRO A 3 8.04 -0.66 -12.18
N GLU A 4 7.92 -0.81 -10.88
CA GLU A 4 8.54 -1.87 -10.09
C GLU A 4 7.46 -2.66 -9.32
N ILE A 5 7.74 -3.90 -8.96
CA ILE A 5 6.78 -4.77 -8.27
C ILE A 5 7.01 -4.68 -6.77
N ILE A 6 5.91 -4.54 -6.00
CA ILE A 6 5.89 -4.81 -4.56
C ILE A 6 5.34 -6.23 -4.37
N ILE A 7 6.13 -7.12 -3.78
CA ILE A 7 5.64 -8.44 -3.39
C ILE A 7 4.98 -8.34 -2.02
N MET A 8 3.70 -8.66 -1.97
CA MET A 8 2.92 -8.71 -0.74
C MET A 8 2.80 -10.16 -0.25
N LEU A 9 3.33 -10.46 0.93
CA LEU A 9 3.25 -11.80 1.56
C LEU A 9 1.86 -12.04 2.16
N THR A 10 0.84 -11.95 1.29
CA THR A 10 -0.57 -12.05 1.67
C THR A 10 -1.32 -13.09 0.83
N HIS A 11 -2.28 -13.72 1.44
CA HIS A 11 -3.24 -14.61 0.79
C HIS A 11 -4.62 -14.38 1.40
N HIS A 12 -5.66 -14.26 0.56
CA HIS A 12 -7.02 -13.93 1.01
C HIS A 12 -7.10 -12.71 1.93
N ASP A 13 -6.42 -11.62 1.53
CA ASP A 13 -6.35 -10.34 2.28
C ASP A 13 -5.72 -10.42 3.69
N VAL A 14 -5.01 -11.48 4.01
CA VAL A 14 -4.33 -11.69 5.30
C VAL A 14 -2.88 -12.06 5.06
N THR A 15 -1.97 -11.57 5.89
CA THR A 15 -0.55 -11.98 5.88
C THR A 15 -0.44 -13.47 6.19
N VAL A 16 0.30 -14.19 5.36
CA VAL A 16 0.49 -15.64 5.55
C VAL A 16 1.33 -15.92 6.79
N LYS A 17 1.02 -17.02 7.50
CA LYS A 17 1.67 -17.34 8.78
C LYS A 17 3.15 -17.68 8.63
N ASP A 18 3.54 -18.20 7.47
CA ASP A 18 4.90 -18.57 7.08
C ASP A 18 5.62 -17.46 6.29
N ALA A 19 5.17 -16.20 6.41
CA ALA A 19 5.72 -15.05 5.67
C ALA A 19 7.26 -14.95 5.82
N GLY A 20 7.79 -15.18 7.02
CA GLY A 20 9.23 -15.17 7.26
C GLY A 20 9.96 -16.27 6.50
N GLU A 21 9.42 -17.48 6.47
CA GLU A 21 10.00 -18.62 5.74
C GLU A 21 9.97 -18.41 4.23
N ILE A 22 8.85 -17.91 3.70
CA ILE A 22 8.71 -17.57 2.27
C ILE A 22 9.71 -16.49 1.91
N PHE A 23 9.83 -15.43 2.72
CA PHE A 23 10.80 -14.38 2.47
C PHE A 23 12.23 -14.93 2.44
N GLU A 24 12.63 -15.73 3.40
CA GLU A 24 13.98 -16.32 3.45
C GLU A 24 14.30 -17.15 2.19
N GLN A 25 13.33 -17.88 1.64
CA GLN A 25 13.49 -18.63 0.40
C GLN A 25 13.60 -17.74 -0.85
N CYS A 26 13.06 -16.54 -0.80
CA CYS A 26 12.94 -15.63 -1.95
C CYS A 26 13.80 -14.35 -1.83
N LYS A 27 14.49 -14.13 -0.72
CA LYS A 27 15.21 -12.87 -0.43
C LYS A 27 16.27 -12.46 -1.47
N ASP A 28 16.85 -13.45 -2.17
CA ASP A 28 17.87 -13.23 -3.19
C ASP A 28 17.28 -12.84 -4.57
N LEU A 29 15.96 -12.84 -4.72
CA LEU A 29 15.31 -12.33 -5.91
C LEU A 29 15.61 -10.83 -6.10
N ALA A 30 15.73 -10.41 -7.36
CA ALA A 30 16.04 -9.02 -7.73
C ALA A 30 14.93 -8.00 -7.40
N VAL A 31 13.81 -8.44 -6.79
CA VAL A 31 12.73 -7.56 -6.34
C VAL A 31 13.17 -6.77 -5.11
N LYS A 32 13.03 -5.44 -5.17
CA LYS A 32 13.44 -4.54 -4.09
C LYS A 32 12.36 -4.32 -3.04
N PHE A 33 11.09 -4.32 -3.44
CA PHE A 33 9.96 -3.89 -2.62
C PHE A 33 9.16 -5.07 -2.11
N TRP A 34 9.02 -5.14 -0.79
CA TRP A 34 8.36 -6.24 -0.11
C TRP A 34 7.46 -5.72 0.99
N GLY A 35 6.33 -6.37 1.17
CA GLY A 35 5.39 -5.96 2.20
C GLY A 35 4.43 -7.05 2.62
N PHE A 36 3.58 -6.69 3.55
CA PHE A 36 2.47 -7.50 4.01
C PHE A 36 1.42 -6.62 4.71
N LYS A 37 0.31 -7.22 5.15
CA LYS A 37 -0.76 -6.52 5.86
C LYS A 37 -0.56 -6.56 7.37
N ASN A 38 -1.13 -5.60 8.08
CA ASN A 38 -1.11 -5.54 9.54
C ASN A 38 -1.99 -6.61 10.24
N VAL A 39 -2.54 -7.54 9.47
CA VAL A 39 -3.37 -8.67 9.93
C VAL A 39 -2.75 -10.01 9.54
N GLY A 40 -2.92 -11.03 10.38
CA GLY A 40 -2.43 -12.39 10.13
C GLY A 40 -1.19 -12.78 10.93
N LEU A 41 -0.36 -11.81 11.34
CA LEU A 41 0.79 -12.05 12.22
C LEU A 41 0.67 -11.18 13.48
N PRO A 42 1.17 -11.67 14.63
CA PRO A 42 1.37 -10.82 15.81
C PRO A 42 2.50 -9.79 15.56
N LYS A 43 2.45 -8.66 16.27
CA LYS A 43 3.33 -7.51 16.06
C LYS A 43 4.83 -7.85 16.20
N ASP A 44 5.19 -8.73 17.11
CA ASP A 44 6.57 -9.16 17.30
C ASP A 44 7.08 -9.98 16.10
N GLU A 45 6.23 -10.80 15.48
CA GLU A 45 6.56 -11.50 14.24
C GLU A 45 6.63 -10.55 13.04
N MET A 46 5.72 -9.58 12.94
CA MET A 46 5.81 -8.52 11.92
C MET A 46 7.16 -7.82 11.99
N LYS A 47 7.60 -7.46 13.19
CA LYS A 47 8.88 -6.80 13.42
C LYS A 47 10.07 -7.66 12.99
N LYS A 48 10.03 -8.97 13.27
CA LYS A 48 11.08 -9.90 12.84
C LYS A 48 11.16 -10.00 11.32
N VAL A 49 10.00 -10.18 10.65
CA VAL A 49 9.94 -10.30 9.18
C VAL A 49 10.39 -9.00 8.52
N ALA A 50 9.91 -7.85 8.97
CA ALA A 50 10.35 -6.54 8.46
C ALA A 50 11.85 -6.33 8.66
N GLY A 51 12.39 -6.72 9.82
CA GLY A 51 13.83 -6.67 10.12
C GLY A 51 14.66 -7.56 9.18
N ALA A 52 14.20 -8.77 8.88
CA ALA A 52 14.84 -9.67 7.94
C ALA A 52 14.85 -9.10 6.51
N MET A 53 13.73 -8.51 6.06
CA MET A 53 13.63 -7.83 4.78
C MET A 53 14.63 -6.67 4.68
N LYS A 54 14.73 -5.83 5.69
CA LYS A 54 15.66 -4.70 5.73
C LYS A 54 17.12 -5.16 5.76
N ALA A 55 17.43 -6.21 6.53
CA ALA A 55 18.76 -6.82 6.56
C ALA A 55 19.20 -7.37 5.20
N ALA A 56 18.24 -7.82 4.37
CA ALA A 56 18.46 -8.22 2.98
C ALA A 56 18.46 -7.04 1.98
N GLY A 57 18.46 -5.78 2.45
CA GLY A 57 18.48 -4.59 1.61
C GLY A 57 17.17 -4.30 0.88
N LYS A 58 16.05 -4.83 1.36
CA LYS A 58 14.73 -4.57 0.77
C LYS A 58 14.09 -3.33 1.38
N THR A 59 13.28 -2.63 0.59
CA THR A 59 12.38 -1.58 1.06
C THR A 59 11.06 -2.22 1.50
N THR A 60 10.57 -1.83 2.67
CA THR A 60 9.49 -2.54 3.36
C THR A 60 8.20 -1.73 3.44
N PHE A 61 7.08 -2.40 3.21
CA PHE A 61 5.74 -1.80 3.18
C PHE A 61 4.82 -2.52 4.15
N LEU A 62 4.12 -1.77 5.00
CA LEU A 62 2.98 -2.29 5.76
C LEU A 62 1.70 -1.73 5.16
N GLU A 63 0.82 -2.61 4.67
CA GLU A 63 -0.52 -2.23 4.24
C GLU A 63 -1.49 -2.33 5.43
N VAL A 64 -2.13 -1.20 5.75
CA VAL A 64 -3.10 -1.10 6.84
C VAL A 64 -4.47 -0.79 6.26
N VAL A 65 -5.38 -1.76 6.34
CA VAL A 65 -6.73 -1.64 5.77
C VAL A 65 -7.72 -1.36 6.88
N THR A 66 -7.79 -0.09 7.27
CA THR A 66 -8.72 0.42 8.29
C THR A 66 -9.30 1.75 7.85
N TYR A 67 -10.47 2.10 8.38
CA TYR A 67 -11.27 3.20 7.87
C TYR A 67 -11.64 4.26 8.93
N ASP A 68 -11.51 3.95 10.21
CA ASP A 68 -11.68 4.92 11.29
C ASP A 68 -10.33 5.45 11.80
N GLU A 69 -10.32 6.67 12.32
CA GLU A 69 -9.10 7.37 12.70
C GLU A 69 -8.28 6.64 13.77
N ALA A 70 -8.94 6.06 14.76
CA ALA A 70 -8.25 5.37 15.86
C ALA A 70 -7.52 4.12 15.37
N SER A 71 -8.17 3.31 14.54
CA SER A 71 -7.58 2.12 13.93
C SER A 71 -6.47 2.48 12.93
N CYS A 72 -6.62 3.59 12.19
CA CYS A 72 -5.56 4.08 11.30
C CYS A 72 -4.32 4.53 12.09
N LEU A 73 -4.49 5.21 13.22
CA LEU A 73 -3.39 5.61 14.11
C LEU A 73 -2.69 4.40 14.73
N ASP A 74 -3.44 3.39 15.19
CA ASP A 74 -2.86 2.15 15.73
C ASP A 74 -2.03 1.40 14.68
N GLY A 75 -2.55 1.31 13.46
CA GLY A 75 -1.82 0.75 12.32
C GLY A 75 -0.54 1.52 11.99
N ALA A 76 -0.61 2.86 12.00
CA ALA A 76 0.54 3.73 11.79
C ALA A 76 1.60 3.55 12.89
N GLN A 77 1.19 3.49 14.15
CA GLN A 77 2.09 3.21 15.26
C GLN A 77 2.72 1.82 15.16
N THR A 78 1.96 0.83 14.70
CA THR A 78 2.49 -0.52 14.45
C THR A 78 3.55 -0.51 13.36
N ALA A 79 3.35 0.22 12.25
CA ALA A 79 4.34 0.36 11.20
C ALA A 79 5.65 0.98 11.72
N ILE A 80 5.55 2.05 12.53
CA ILE A 80 6.68 2.74 13.15
C ILE A 80 7.44 1.78 14.08
N ASP A 81 6.75 1.11 15.00
CA ASP A 81 7.35 0.22 15.99
C ASP A 81 8.02 -1.02 15.37
N CYS A 82 7.53 -1.47 14.22
CA CYS A 82 8.11 -2.55 13.45
C CYS A 82 9.23 -2.08 12.51
N GLY A 83 9.38 -0.77 12.30
CA GLY A 83 10.45 -0.18 11.52
C GLY A 83 10.28 -0.31 10.01
N PHE A 84 9.06 -0.27 9.51
CA PHE A 84 8.78 -0.22 8.07
C PHE A 84 9.26 1.09 7.44
N ASP A 85 9.54 1.06 6.14
CA ASP A 85 9.90 2.26 5.39
C ASP A 85 8.66 3.03 4.92
N TYR A 86 7.59 2.28 4.59
CA TYR A 86 6.33 2.81 4.08
C TYR A 86 5.15 2.27 4.86
N LEU A 87 4.20 3.15 5.15
CA LEU A 87 2.82 2.77 5.43
C LEU A 87 1.99 3.04 4.18
N MET A 88 1.29 2.04 3.69
CA MET A 88 0.29 2.18 2.63
C MET A 88 -1.08 1.71 3.09
N GLY A 89 -2.13 2.21 2.41
CA GLY A 89 -3.50 2.04 2.87
C GLY A 89 -3.89 3.07 3.91
N THR A 90 -4.95 2.79 4.65
CA THR A 90 -5.74 3.69 5.50
C THR A 90 -6.49 4.77 4.72
N VAL A 91 -7.65 5.17 5.22
CA VAL A 91 -8.25 6.44 4.84
C VAL A 91 -7.39 7.57 5.42
N TYR A 92 -7.25 8.66 4.67
CA TYR A 92 -6.45 9.78 5.11
C TYR A 92 -7.03 10.49 6.33
N TYR A 93 -6.19 10.69 7.34
CA TYR A 93 -6.42 11.57 8.48
C TYR A 93 -5.19 12.46 8.72
N ASP A 94 -5.42 13.73 9.04
CA ASP A 94 -4.32 14.69 9.32
C ASP A 94 -3.46 14.22 10.51
N SER A 95 -4.04 13.55 11.50
CA SER A 95 -3.35 12.95 12.64
C SER A 95 -2.39 11.83 12.25
N VAL A 96 -2.81 10.94 11.34
CA VAL A 96 -1.98 9.85 10.80
C VAL A 96 -0.83 10.41 9.99
N ALA A 97 -1.11 11.35 9.08
CA ALA A 97 -0.09 11.98 8.25
C ALA A 97 0.96 12.73 9.11
N LYS A 98 0.52 13.40 10.18
CA LYS A 98 1.41 14.07 11.14
C LYS A 98 2.30 13.05 11.85
N LEU A 99 1.72 11.99 12.41
CA LEU A 99 2.44 10.94 13.15
C LEU A 99 3.54 10.31 12.27
N LEU A 100 3.21 9.94 11.05
CA LEU A 100 4.16 9.32 10.12
C LEU A 100 5.28 10.30 9.71
N LYS A 101 4.93 11.55 9.43
CA LYS A 101 5.89 12.61 9.09
C LYS A 101 6.88 12.87 10.24
N GLU A 102 6.41 12.93 11.47
CA GLU A 102 7.25 13.13 12.66
C GLU A 102 8.22 11.97 12.89
N ASN A 103 7.89 10.77 12.41
CA ASN A 103 8.74 9.58 12.49
C ASN A 103 9.53 9.29 11.18
N GLY A 104 9.47 10.18 10.18
CA GLY A 104 10.21 10.05 8.93
C GLY A 104 9.76 8.90 8.04
N MET A 105 8.53 8.39 8.23
CA MET A 105 7.96 7.29 7.47
C MET A 105 7.21 7.81 6.24
N ALA A 106 7.41 7.17 5.09
CA ALA A 106 6.65 7.47 3.89
C ALA A 106 5.20 6.98 4.02
N TYR A 107 4.27 7.74 3.44
CA TYR A 107 2.83 7.47 3.54
C TYR A 107 2.15 7.49 2.19
N LEU A 108 1.49 6.38 1.86
CA LEU A 108 0.68 6.21 0.66
C LEU A 108 -0.77 5.91 1.07
N PRO A 109 -1.58 6.94 1.42
CA PRO A 109 -2.98 6.73 1.78
C PRO A 109 -3.81 6.25 0.60
N PHE A 110 -4.94 5.60 0.90
CA PHE A 110 -5.98 5.35 -0.10
C PHE A 110 -6.53 6.66 -0.66
N VAL A 111 -6.97 6.60 -1.91
CA VAL A 111 -7.70 7.66 -2.60
C VAL A 111 -9.11 7.21 -2.96
N GLY A 112 -10.02 8.16 -3.06
CA GLY A 112 -11.44 7.91 -3.32
C GLY A 112 -12.16 7.37 -2.10
N LYS A 113 -13.32 6.78 -2.31
CA LYS A 113 -14.13 6.21 -1.24
C LYS A 113 -13.86 4.72 -1.13
N VAL A 114 -13.04 4.34 -0.15
CA VAL A 114 -12.68 2.95 0.12
C VAL A 114 -13.45 2.42 1.33
N SER A 115 -14.02 1.23 1.20
CA SER A 115 -14.78 0.57 2.26
C SER A 115 -14.84 -0.94 2.07
N GLY A 116 -15.33 -1.66 3.07
CA GLY A 116 -15.62 -3.10 2.99
C GLY A 116 -14.42 -4.01 3.28
N SER A 117 -14.70 -5.31 3.31
CA SER A 117 -13.70 -6.38 3.46
C SER A 117 -14.21 -7.60 2.66
N PRO A 118 -13.60 -7.90 1.51
CA PRO A 118 -12.51 -7.20 0.83
C PRO A 118 -12.84 -5.73 0.51
N SER A 119 -11.81 -4.88 0.50
CA SER A 119 -11.98 -3.46 0.18
C SER A 119 -12.51 -3.26 -1.24
N ILE A 120 -13.41 -2.30 -1.42
CA ILE A 120 -13.87 -1.80 -2.72
C ILE A 120 -13.55 -0.31 -2.83
N LEU A 121 -13.35 0.17 -4.05
CA LEU A 121 -13.12 1.57 -4.39
C LEU A 121 -14.33 2.10 -5.17
N GLU A 122 -14.97 3.13 -4.65
CA GLU A 122 -16.13 3.78 -5.24
C GLU A 122 -15.82 5.24 -5.60
N GLY A 123 -16.64 5.81 -6.46
CA GLY A 123 -16.51 7.16 -7.00
C GLY A 123 -16.23 7.16 -8.49
N THR A 124 -16.40 8.32 -9.14
CA THR A 124 -15.96 8.48 -10.54
C THR A 124 -14.45 8.68 -10.61
N ASN A 125 -13.85 8.45 -11.77
CA ASN A 125 -12.41 8.66 -11.94
C ASN A 125 -12.03 10.12 -11.63
N GLU A 126 -12.88 11.08 -12.01
CA GLU A 126 -12.67 12.51 -11.74
C GLU A 126 -12.69 12.81 -10.23
N GLU A 127 -13.62 12.22 -9.47
CA GLU A 127 -13.71 12.40 -8.02
C GLU A 127 -12.47 11.82 -7.32
N ILE A 128 -12.02 10.64 -7.74
CA ILE A 128 -10.83 9.96 -7.18
C ILE A 128 -9.57 10.79 -7.47
N ILE A 129 -9.41 11.29 -8.71
CA ILE A 129 -8.30 12.15 -9.12
C ILE A 129 -8.34 13.49 -8.35
N GLN A 130 -9.53 14.07 -8.18
CA GLN A 130 -9.66 15.32 -7.41
C GLN A 130 -9.28 15.12 -5.95
N ASN A 131 -9.72 14.02 -5.33
CA ASN A 131 -9.33 13.66 -3.97
C ASN A 131 -7.79 13.56 -3.82
N ALA A 132 -7.11 12.92 -4.78
CA ALA A 132 -5.65 12.86 -4.76
C ALA A 132 -5.01 14.26 -4.83
N LYS A 133 -5.51 15.15 -5.70
CA LYS A 133 -5.02 16.53 -5.79
C LYS A 133 -5.23 17.31 -4.49
N ASP A 134 -6.36 17.11 -3.83
CA ASP A 134 -6.65 17.74 -2.54
C ASP A 134 -5.68 17.25 -1.44
N LEU A 135 -5.34 15.96 -1.44
CA LEU A 135 -4.35 15.40 -0.53
C LEU A 135 -2.91 15.86 -0.87
N MET A 136 -2.58 16.01 -2.14
CA MET A 136 -1.29 16.60 -2.54
C MET A 136 -1.15 18.04 -2.03
N ALA A 137 -2.23 18.83 -2.06
CA ALA A 137 -2.24 20.18 -1.48
C ALA A 137 -2.01 20.18 0.04
N LYS A 138 -2.31 19.07 0.74
CA LYS A 138 -1.98 18.85 2.15
C LYS A 138 -0.55 18.31 2.38
N GLY A 139 0.20 18.06 1.31
CA GLY A 139 1.59 17.60 1.35
C GLY A 139 1.80 16.09 1.22
N ILE A 140 0.77 15.32 0.86
CA ILE A 140 0.89 13.91 0.51
C ILE A 140 1.66 13.80 -0.82
N LYS A 141 2.60 12.87 -0.89
CA LYS A 141 3.53 12.70 -2.01
C LYS A 141 3.34 11.41 -2.80
N GLY A 142 2.43 10.56 -2.36
CA GLY A 142 2.14 9.31 -3.04
C GLY A 142 0.83 8.71 -2.55
N PHE A 143 0.35 7.69 -3.26
CA PHE A 143 -0.97 7.10 -3.06
C PHE A 143 -0.97 5.60 -3.24
N ASP A 144 -1.81 4.92 -2.48
CA ASP A 144 -2.23 3.55 -2.71
C ASP A 144 -3.61 3.57 -3.37
N ILE A 145 -3.67 3.21 -4.66
CA ILE A 145 -4.92 3.16 -5.40
C ILE A 145 -5.37 1.73 -5.65
N LEU A 146 -6.53 1.37 -5.13
CA LEU A 146 -7.13 0.04 -5.29
C LEU A 146 -7.81 -0.11 -6.65
N ALA A 147 -7.06 0.06 -7.75
CA ALA A 147 -7.63 0.18 -9.09
C ALA A 147 -8.48 -1.02 -9.49
N TYR A 148 -8.00 -2.25 -9.29
CA TYR A 148 -8.78 -3.46 -9.63
C TYR A 148 -9.88 -3.82 -8.62
N ARG A 149 -10.07 -3.00 -7.60
CA ARG A 149 -11.23 -3.03 -6.69
C ARG A 149 -12.24 -1.93 -7.01
N HIS A 150 -11.98 -1.12 -8.05
CA HIS A 150 -12.91 -0.11 -8.52
C HIS A 150 -14.16 -0.76 -9.08
N VAL A 151 -15.32 -0.23 -8.69
CA VAL A 151 -16.64 -0.81 -9.01
C VAL A 151 -17.05 -0.68 -10.48
N VAL A 152 -16.32 0.11 -11.29
CA VAL A 152 -16.64 0.35 -12.70
C VAL A 152 -15.57 -0.25 -13.61
N ASP A 153 -14.39 0.41 -13.73
CA ASP A 153 -13.31 0.00 -14.63
C ASP A 153 -11.96 0.36 -14.03
N GLY A 154 -11.26 -0.67 -13.54
CA GLY A 154 -9.98 -0.50 -12.84
C GLY A 154 -8.83 -0.11 -13.77
N GLU A 155 -8.78 -0.62 -15.01
CA GLU A 155 -7.72 -0.27 -15.95
C GLU A 155 -7.84 1.15 -16.46
N LYS A 156 -9.06 1.56 -16.79
CA LYS A 156 -9.34 2.94 -17.20
C LYS A 156 -8.97 3.90 -16.05
N LEU A 157 -9.39 3.58 -14.82
CA LEU A 157 -9.04 4.39 -13.66
C LEU A 157 -7.51 4.49 -13.49
N ALA A 158 -6.78 3.36 -13.54
CA ALA A 158 -5.34 3.37 -13.38
C ALA A 158 -4.64 4.26 -14.43
N ARG A 159 -5.02 4.14 -15.71
CA ARG A 159 -4.46 4.98 -16.79
C ARG A 159 -4.74 6.47 -16.60
N GLU A 160 -5.99 6.82 -16.31
CA GLU A 160 -6.39 8.23 -16.11
C GLU A 160 -5.75 8.82 -14.85
N PHE A 161 -5.65 8.03 -13.78
CA PHE A 161 -5.03 8.46 -12.53
C PHE A 161 -3.51 8.70 -12.71
N CYS A 162 -2.78 7.76 -13.30
CA CYS A 162 -1.35 7.92 -13.56
C CYS A 162 -1.05 9.08 -14.53
N ALA A 163 -1.93 9.33 -15.49
CA ALA A 163 -1.78 10.47 -16.41
C ALA A 163 -2.04 11.84 -15.74
N ALA A 164 -2.88 11.87 -14.69
CA ALA A 164 -3.34 13.12 -14.05
C ALA A 164 -2.56 13.48 -12.77
N ILE A 165 -1.87 12.53 -12.14
CA ILE A 165 -1.23 12.68 -10.83
C ILE A 165 0.27 12.47 -10.96
N ASP A 166 1.03 13.53 -10.70
CA ASP A 166 2.50 13.50 -10.65
C ASP A 166 2.96 13.25 -9.20
N ALA A 167 2.90 11.99 -8.79
CA ALA A 167 3.26 11.55 -7.45
C ALA A 167 3.73 10.08 -7.48
N GLU A 168 4.20 9.54 -6.35
CA GLU A 168 4.46 8.11 -6.21
C GLU A 168 3.12 7.36 -6.17
N ILE A 169 2.92 6.39 -7.05
CA ILE A 169 1.65 5.66 -7.15
C ILE A 169 1.90 4.17 -6.97
N CYS A 170 1.31 3.59 -5.93
CA CYS A 170 1.14 2.16 -5.78
C CYS A 170 -0.21 1.77 -6.37
N ILE A 171 -0.22 0.99 -7.45
CA ILE A 171 -1.46 0.43 -7.99
C ILE A 171 -1.67 -0.93 -7.35
N ALA A 172 -2.76 -1.06 -6.62
CA ALA A 172 -3.10 -2.24 -5.84
C ALA A 172 -4.52 -2.76 -6.14
N GLY A 173 -5.00 -3.65 -5.29
CA GLY A 173 -6.34 -4.17 -5.35
C GLY A 173 -6.51 -5.33 -6.32
N SER A 174 -5.92 -6.48 -6.01
CA SER A 174 -6.07 -7.73 -6.78
C SER A 174 -5.26 -7.81 -8.08
N ILE A 175 -4.02 -7.31 -8.08
CA ILE A 175 -3.06 -7.64 -9.13
C ILE A 175 -2.54 -9.06 -8.87
N ASN A 176 -3.25 -10.05 -9.40
CA ASN A 176 -3.08 -11.47 -9.09
C ASN A 176 -2.90 -12.35 -10.34
N SER A 177 -2.53 -11.75 -11.47
CA SER A 177 -2.24 -12.49 -12.70
C SER A 177 -1.15 -11.77 -13.50
N TYR A 178 -0.40 -12.53 -14.30
CA TYR A 178 0.60 -11.96 -15.20
C TYR A 178 -0.01 -10.94 -16.17
N ALA A 179 -1.21 -11.20 -16.69
CA ALA A 179 -1.89 -10.26 -17.59
C ALA A 179 -2.14 -8.89 -16.92
N ARG A 180 -2.54 -8.87 -15.64
CA ARG A 180 -2.70 -7.61 -14.90
C ARG A 180 -1.37 -6.93 -14.63
N ILE A 181 -0.32 -7.70 -14.33
CA ILE A 181 1.04 -7.15 -14.18
C ILE A 181 1.49 -6.52 -15.50
N ASP A 182 1.36 -7.23 -16.63
CA ASP A 182 1.74 -6.71 -17.93
C ASP A 182 0.98 -5.42 -18.26
N THR A 183 -0.33 -5.37 -18.01
CA THR A 183 -1.14 -4.16 -18.19
C THR A 183 -0.60 -2.99 -17.35
N MET A 184 -0.18 -3.24 -16.10
CA MET A 184 0.36 -2.17 -15.24
C MET A 184 1.75 -1.70 -15.68
N PHE A 185 2.52 -2.54 -16.35
CA PHE A 185 3.80 -2.12 -16.94
C PHE A 185 3.64 -1.26 -18.19
N ASP A 186 2.46 -1.27 -18.82
CA ASP A 186 2.11 -0.47 -20.00
C ASP A 186 1.48 0.90 -19.64
N ILE A 187 1.26 1.16 -18.36
CA ILE A 187 0.73 2.44 -17.84
C ILE A 187 1.86 3.33 -17.34
#